data_484b3251bc062c98ccc0e54db26b5f11
#
_entry.id   484b3251bc062c98ccc0e54db26b5f11
#
_cell.length_a   1.000
_cell.length_b   1.000
_cell.length_c   1.000
_cell.angle_alpha   90.00
_cell.angle_beta   90.00
_cell.angle_gamma   90.00
#
_symmetry.space_group_name_H-M   'P 1'
#
loop_
_entity.id
_entity.type
_entity.pdbx_description
1 polymer ?
#
loop_
_entity_poly.entity_id
_entity_poly.type
_entity_poly.pdbx_seq_one_letter_code
_entity_poly.pdbx_strand_id
1 'polypeptide(L)'
;MALNGEPGVIWMDVTRKYGRLKDPANNKDWRAAGYNPCAEQSLESFECCTLVETYLNRHDSLEDYKRTLKFAYLYAKTVTLLPTHWEDTNAIMQRNRRIGTSMSGVANFADRVGWSVLRDWMDEGYTTIQQYDKGYSEWLGIRESIKTTTVKPSGTVSILAGESPGVHWTPGGEYFLRAIRFSNEDPM
;
A
#
# COMPACT_ATOMS: atom_id res chain seq x y z
N MET A 1 2.22 -26.32 1.28
CA MET A 1 2.85 -25.08 1.88
C MET A 1 4.36 -25.22 2.05
N ALA A 2 4.87 -26.29 2.62
CA ALA A 2 6.31 -26.40 2.91
C ALA A 2 7.26 -26.37 1.69
N LEU A 3 6.79 -26.76 0.50
CA LEU A 3 7.61 -26.84 -0.71
C LEU A 3 7.50 -25.64 -1.66
N ASN A 4 6.34 -24.98 -1.72
CA ASN A 4 6.07 -23.94 -2.71
C ASN A 4 5.34 -22.70 -2.16
N GLY A 5 5.05 -22.66 -0.85
CA GLY A 5 4.31 -21.56 -0.22
C GLY A 5 2.81 -21.51 -0.50
N GLU A 6 2.29 -22.44 -1.29
CA GLU A 6 0.87 -22.50 -1.67
C GLU A 6 0.13 -23.65 -0.99
N PRO A 7 -1.17 -23.50 -0.68
CA PRO A 7 -1.97 -22.26 -0.75
C PRO A 7 -1.61 -21.30 0.37
N GLY A 8 -1.83 -19.98 0.12
CA GLY A 8 -1.71 -18.95 1.15
C GLY A 8 -2.83 -19.05 2.19
N VAL A 9 -2.55 -18.61 3.42
CA VAL A 9 -3.53 -18.60 4.53
C VAL A 9 -3.62 -17.19 5.11
N ILE A 10 -4.84 -16.69 5.30
CA ILE A 10 -5.13 -15.38 5.87
C ILE A 10 -6.10 -15.53 7.05
N TRP A 11 -5.79 -14.89 8.18
CA TRP A 11 -6.64 -14.86 9.36
C TRP A 11 -7.61 -13.68 9.28
N MET A 12 -8.81 -13.90 8.75
CA MET A 12 -9.82 -12.87 8.52
C MET A 12 -10.31 -12.19 9.81
N ASP A 13 -10.36 -12.88 10.92
CA ASP A 13 -10.71 -12.32 12.22
C ASP A 13 -9.65 -11.31 12.71
N VAL A 14 -8.37 -11.59 12.49
CA VAL A 14 -7.27 -10.65 12.76
C VAL A 14 -7.37 -9.42 11.84
N THR A 15 -7.59 -9.65 10.54
CA THR A 15 -7.79 -8.59 9.55
C THR A 15 -8.91 -7.63 9.92
N ARG A 16 -10.02 -8.16 10.41
CA ARG A 16 -11.19 -7.36 10.81
C ARG A 16 -10.98 -6.54 12.08
N LYS A 17 -10.11 -7.04 12.97
CA LYS A 17 -9.84 -6.40 14.27
C LYS A 17 -8.78 -5.32 14.20
N TYR A 18 -7.76 -5.49 13.36
CA TYR A 18 -6.57 -4.66 13.40
C TYR A 18 -6.33 -3.95 12.07
N GLY A 19 -5.93 -2.68 12.12
CA GLY A 19 -5.33 -1.97 11.01
C GLY A 19 -3.85 -2.35 10.87
N ARG A 20 -3.09 -2.17 11.96
CA ARG A 20 -1.70 -2.58 12.12
C ARG A 20 -1.58 -3.35 13.44
N LEU A 21 -0.87 -4.48 13.45
CA LEU A 21 -0.78 -5.33 14.65
C LEU A 21 -0.14 -4.65 15.88
N LYS A 22 0.68 -3.62 15.65
CA LYS A 22 1.27 -2.81 16.73
C LYS A 22 0.22 -1.95 17.45
N ASP A 23 -0.87 -1.60 16.78
CA ASP A 23 -1.91 -0.74 17.30
C ASP A 23 -2.98 -1.55 18.05
N PRO A 24 -3.73 -0.93 18.96
CA PRO A 24 -4.90 -1.58 19.59
C PRO A 24 -5.93 -2.04 18.55
N ALA A 25 -6.66 -3.08 18.89
CA ALA A 25 -7.80 -3.53 18.09
C ALA A 25 -8.83 -2.39 17.95
N ASN A 26 -9.24 -2.10 16.72
CA ASN A 26 -10.19 -1.02 16.42
C ASN A 26 -11.48 -1.50 15.73
N ASN A 27 -11.50 -2.74 15.24
CA ASN A 27 -12.62 -3.37 14.54
C ASN A 27 -13.19 -2.54 13.36
N LYS A 28 -12.42 -1.64 12.78
CA LYS A 28 -12.90 -0.76 11.71
C LYS A 28 -13.26 -1.56 10.45
N ASP A 29 -12.56 -2.64 10.17
CA ASP A 29 -12.69 -3.46 8.96
C ASP A 29 -13.54 -4.73 9.14
N TRP A 30 -14.49 -4.71 10.05
CA TRP A 30 -15.30 -5.87 10.41
C TRP A 30 -16.09 -6.50 9.25
N ARG A 31 -16.33 -5.75 8.18
CA ARG A 31 -17.03 -6.20 6.97
C ARG A 31 -16.12 -6.82 5.91
N ALA A 32 -14.80 -6.82 6.10
CA ALA A 32 -13.88 -7.43 5.15
C ALA A 32 -14.28 -8.89 4.88
N ALA A 33 -14.49 -9.22 3.61
CA ALA A 33 -14.91 -10.54 3.13
C ALA A 33 -13.74 -11.35 2.54
N GLY A 34 -12.69 -10.67 2.09
CA GLY A 34 -11.53 -11.29 1.46
C GLY A 34 -10.42 -10.28 1.19
N TYR A 35 -9.59 -10.62 0.23
CA TYR A 35 -8.44 -9.83 -0.21
C TYR A 35 -8.44 -9.70 -1.73
N ASN A 36 -7.75 -8.69 -2.25
CA ASN A 36 -7.43 -8.62 -3.66
C ASN A 36 -6.45 -9.75 -4.08
N PRO A 37 -6.24 -9.99 -5.39
CA PRO A 37 -5.41 -11.11 -5.87
C PRO A 37 -3.97 -11.11 -5.34
N CYS A 38 -3.39 -9.93 -5.09
CA CYS A 38 -2.02 -9.81 -4.54
C CYS A 38 -1.97 -9.96 -3.01
N ALA A 39 -3.12 -10.17 -2.34
CA ALA A 39 -3.28 -10.37 -0.90
C ALA A 39 -2.74 -9.23 -0.01
N GLU A 40 -2.53 -8.02 -0.56
CA GLU A 40 -2.06 -6.87 0.21
C GLU A 40 -3.19 -6.04 0.79
N GLN A 41 -4.40 -6.09 0.20
CA GLN A 41 -5.50 -5.26 0.64
C GLN A 41 -6.76 -6.07 0.95
N SER A 42 -7.21 -5.98 2.21
CA SER A 42 -8.52 -6.51 2.61
C SER A 42 -9.64 -5.73 1.92
N LEU A 43 -10.69 -6.41 1.51
CA LEU A 43 -11.82 -5.82 0.80
C LEU A 43 -13.15 -6.37 1.34
N GLU A 44 -14.16 -5.54 1.33
CA GLU A 44 -15.56 -5.96 1.41
C GLU A 44 -16.03 -6.47 0.05
N SER A 45 -17.12 -7.24 -0.02
CA SER A 45 -17.71 -7.63 -1.30
C SER A 45 -18.06 -6.39 -2.13
N PHE A 46 -17.80 -6.43 -3.43
CA PHE A 46 -17.96 -5.32 -4.38
C PHE A 46 -17.03 -4.10 -4.16
N GLU A 47 -16.08 -4.17 -3.25
CA GLU A 47 -15.11 -3.09 -3.02
C GLU A 47 -13.94 -3.17 -4.01
N CYS A 48 -13.51 -2.03 -4.52
CA CYS A 48 -12.31 -1.89 -5.34
C CYS A 48 -11.13 -1.46 -4.48
N CYS A 49 -9.92 -1.92 -4.82
CA CYS A 49 -8.71 -1.44 -4.18
C CYS A 49 -8.28 -0.08 -4.76
N THR A 50 -7.94 0.87 -3.87
CA THR A 50 -7.33 2.15 -4.22
C THR A 50 -5.90 2.15 -3.67
N LEU A 51 -4.93 2.21 -4.57
CA LEU A 51 -3.51 2.05 -4.23
C LEU A 51 -2.69 3.22 -4.73
N VAL A 52 -1.64 3.55 -3.98
CA VAL A 52 -0.57 4.44 -4.41
C VAL A 52 0.76 3.86 -3.95
N GLU A 53 1.78 3.91 -4.82
CA GLU A 53 3.12 3.40 -4.53
C GLU A 53 4.08 4.53 -4.23
N THR A 54 4.95 4.35 -3.23
CA THR A 54 6.04 5.26 -2.87
C THR A 54 7.37 4.51 -2.84
N TYR A 55 8.48 5.23 -2.91
CA TYR A 55 9.81 4.63 -3.04
C TYR A 55 10.74 5.19 -1.96
N LEU A 56 10.82 4.51 -0.82
CA LEU A 56 11.60 4.92 0.35
C LEU A 56 13.03 5.32 0.00
N ASN A 57 13.70 4.49 -0.80
CA ASN A 57 15.11 4.65 -1.11
C ASN A 57 15.42 5.87 -2.00
N ARG A 58 14.40 6.54 -2.54
CA ARG A 58 14.52 7.75 -3.37
C ARG A 58 14.49 9.06 -2.59
N HIS A 59 14.54 8.98 -1.26
CA HIS A 59 14.49 10.13 -0.39
C HIS A 59 15.77 10.23 0.45
N ASP A 60 16.27 11.44 0.62
CA ASP A 60 17.49 11.72 1.38
C ASP A 60 17.19 11.97 2.88
N SER A 61 15.96 12.33 3.19
CA SER A 61 15.53 12.63 4.55
C SER A 61 14.10 12.16 4.82
N LEU A 62 13.78 11.94 6.10
CA LEU A 62 12.44 11.62 6.54
C LEU A 62 11.43 12.72 6.18
N GLU A 63 11.84 13.97 6.27
CA GLU A 63 10.98 15.12 5.94
C GLU A 63 10.63 15.13 4.44
N ASP A 64 11.57 14.82 3.57
CA ASP A 64 11.32 14.68 2.14
C ASP A 64 10.37 13.51 1.86
N TYR A 65 10.55 12.38 2.54
CA TYR A 65 9.62 11.25 2.45
C TYR A 65 8.22 11.61 2.93
N LYS A 66 8.08 12.29 4.07
CA LYS A 66 6.78 12.78 4.56
C LYS A 66 6.09 13.73 3.57
N ARG A 67 6.88 14.57 2.88
CA ARG A 67 6.36 15.43 1.82
C ARG A 67 5.81 14.62 0.64
N THR A 68 6.50 13.58 0.23
CA THR A 68 6.00 12.63 -0.79
C THR A 68 4.72 11.94 -0.33
N LEU A 69 4.68 11.45 0.92
CA LEU A 69 3.48 10.84 1.49
C LEU A 69 2.28 11.78 1.48
N LYS A 70 2.49 13.07 1.73
CA LYS A 70 1.44 14.08 1.65
C LYS A 70 0.72 14.08 0.31
N PHE A 71 1.48 14.15 -0.77
CA PHE A 71 0.90 14.22 -2.12
C PHE A 71 0.41 12.86 -2.63
N ALA A 72 1.13 11.79 -2.32
CA ALA A 72 0.71 10.44 -2.65
C ALA A 72 -0.63 10.09 -1.99
N TYR A 73 -0.77 10.42 -0.71
CA TYR A 73 -2.01 10.20 0.02
C TYR A 73 -3.15 11.09 -0.47
N LEU A 74 -2.88 12.38 -0.76
CA LEU A 74 -3.88 13.27 -1.35
C LEU A 74 -4.38 12.72 -2.69
N TYR A 75 -3.48 12.28 -3.57
CA TYR A 75 -3.85 11.66 -4.83
C TYR A 75 -4.77 10.45 -4.63
N ALA A 76 -4.39 9.51 -3.77
CA ALA A 76 -5.20 8.33 -3.49
C ALA A 76 -6.56 8.70 -2.85
N LYS A 77 -6.58 9.69 -1.96
CA LYS A 77 -7.82 10.18 -1.34
C LYS A 77 -8.77 10.80 -2.38
N THR A 78 -8.25 11.57 -3.33
CA THR A 78 -9.07 12.12 -4.42
C THR A 78 -9.62 11.05 -5.35
N VAL A 79 -8.87 9.98 -5.62
CA VAL A 79 -9.37 8.82 -6.38
C VAL A 79 -10.60 8.20 -5.72
N THR A 80 -10.67 8.17 -4.39
CA THR A 80 -11.86 7.65 -3.69
C THR A 80 -13.12 8.51 -3.85
N LEU A 81 -13.02 9.72 -4.41
CA LEU A 81 -14.17 10.59 -4.67
C LEU A 81 -14.89 10.22 -5.97
N LEU A 82 -14.22 9.52 -6.87
CA LEU A 82 -14.76 9.17 -8.18
C LEU A 82 -15.93 8.17 -8.04
N PRO A 83 -17.03 8.39 -8.77
CA PRO A 83 -18.12 7.44 -8.81
C PRO A 83 -17.69 6.17 -9.58
N THR A 84 -18.30 5.06 -9.23
CA THR A 84 -18.13 3.79 -9.95
C THR A 84 -19.39 3.46 -10.74
N HIS A 85 -19.31 2.50 -11.65
CA HIS A 85 -20.44 2.12 -12.53
C HIS A 85 -21.62 1.48 -11.76
N TRP A 86 -21.31 0.77 -10.65
CA TRP A 86 -22.28 0.00 -9.90
C TRP A 86 -22.60 0.71 -8.58
N GLU A 87 -23.88 0.79 -8.26
CA GLU A 87 -24.37 1.45 -7.05
C GLU A 87 -23.79 0.79 -5.77
N ASP A 88 -23.79 -0.54 -5.71
CA ASP A 88 -23.23 -1.27 -4.56
C ASP A 88 -21.75 -0.95 -4.35
N THR A 89 -20.95 -1.00 -5.42
CA THR A 89 -19.53 -0.65 -5.36
C THR A 89 -19.36 0.80 -4.95
N ASN A 90 -20.15 1.72 -5.54
CA ASN A 90 -20.07 3.13 -5.22
C ASN A 90 -20.39 3.42 -3.75
N ALA A 91 -21.47 2.81 -3.22
CA ALA A 91 -21.86 2.97 -1.83
C ALA A 91 -20.77 2.47 -0.86
N ILE A 92 -20.13 1.34 -1.18
CA ILE A 92 -19.06 0.75 -0.36
C ILE A 92 -17.80 1.60 -0.43
N MET A 93 -17.37 2.02 -1.61
CA MET A 93 -16.21 2.89 -1.81
C MET A 93 -16.36 4.22 -1.06
N GLN A 94 -17.54 4.84 -1.14
CA GLN A 94 -17.82 6.09 -0.43
C GLN A 94 -17.85 5.91 1.08
N ARG A 95 -18.35 4.79 1.58
CA ARG A 95 -18.38 4.49 3.00
C ARG A 95 -17.02 4.19 3.57
N ASN A 96 -16.24 3.35 2.91
CA ASN A 96 -14.98 2.80 3.42
C ASN A 96 -13.79 3.73 3.15
N ARG A 97 -13.78 4.46 2.03
CA ARG A 97 -12.65 5.31 1.63
C ARG A 97 -11.30 4.62 1.77
N ARG A 98 -11.28 3.29 1.59
CA ARG A 98 -10.09 2.45 1.77
C ARG A 98 -8.98 2.87 0.84
N ILE A 99 -7.78 3.03 1.39
CA ILE A 99 -6.56 3.37 0.66
C ILE A 99 -5.46 2.42 1.11
N GLY A 100 -4.65 1.99 0.17
CA GLY A 100 -3.40 1.28 0.39
C GLY A 100 -2.23 2.15 -0.07
N THR A 101 -1.67 2.96 0.82
CA THR A 101 -0.39 3.63 0.55
C THR A 101 0.71 2.61 0.75
N SER A 102 1.34 2.23 -0.34
CA SER A 102 2.37 1.19 -0.40
C SER A 102 3.76 1.80 -0.58
N MET A 103 4.78 0.97 -0.35
CA MET A 103 6.17 1.36 -0.51
C MET A 103 6.97 0.24 -1.17
N SER A 104 7.90 0.60 -2.06
CA SER A 104 8.90 -0.27 -2.68
C SER A 104 10.31 0.21 -2.36
N GLY A 105 11.31 -0.64 -2.63
CA GLY A 105 12.69 -0.36 -2.30
C GLY A 105 13.01 -0.51 -0.82
N VAL A 106 12.19 -1.24 -0.07
CA VAL A 106 12.38 -1.43 1.38
C VAL A 106 13.72 -2.12 1.67
N ALA A 107 14.05 -3.17 0.92
CA ALA A 107 15.34 -3.87 1.07
C ALA A 107 16.52 -2.95 0.71
N ASN A 108 16.45 -2.24 -0.41
CA ASN A 108 17.48 -1.29 -0.83
C ASN A 108 17.69 -0.18 0.21
N PHE A 109 16.61 0.32 0.78
CA PHE A 109 16.69 1.33 1.83
C PHE A 109 17.30 0.78 3.12
N ALA A 110 16.89 -0.44 3.54
CA ALA A 110 17.49 -1.11 4.70
C ALA A 110 18.98 -1.32 4.56
N ASP A 111 19.45 -1.71 3.37
CA ASP A 111 20.88 -1.89 3.08
C ASP A 111 21.64 -0.56 3.14
N ARG A 112 21.02 0.53 2.69
CA ARG A 112 21.63 1.87 2.68
C ARG A 112 21.75 2.48 4.09
N VAL A 113 20.70 2.38 4.90
CA VAL A 113 20.59 3.15 6.16
C VAL A 113 20.50 2.28 7.43
N GLY A 114 20.31 0.99 7.28
CA GLY A 114 20.12 0.03 8.38
C GLY A 114 18.66 -0.11 8.85
N TRP A 115 18.39 -1.25 9.50
CA TRP A 115 17.05 -1.66 9.92
C TRP A 115 16.41 -0.74 10.97
N SER A 116 17.21 -0.11 11.83
CA SER A 116 16.69 0.79 12.85
C SER A 116 16.07 2.04 12.21
N VAL A 117 16.79 2.66 11.28
CA VAL A 117 16.33 3.84 10.56
C VAL A 117 15.10 3.51 9.70
N LEU A 118 15.12 2.38 8.98
CA LEU A 118 13.96 1.91 8.24
C LEU A 118 12.71 1.80 9.12
N ARG A 119 12.84 1.13 10.28
CA ARG A 119 11.71 0.96 11.22
C ARG A 119 11.15 2.31 11.65
N ASP A 120 12.02 3.25 11.99
CA ASP A 120 11.63 4.57 12.47
C ASP A 120 10.93 5.37 11.36
N TRP A 121 11.42 5.30 10.12
CA TRP A 121 10.76 5.93 8.98
C TRP A 121 9.39 5.31 8.66
N MET A 122 9.27 4.00 8.76
CA MET A 122 7.99 3.32 8.54
C MET A 122 6.96 3.69 9.61
N ASP A 123 7.38 3.80 10.88
CA ASP A 123 6.50 4.16 11.99
C ASP A 123 6.03 5.62 11.91
N GLU A 124 6.96 6.52 11.65
CA GLU A 124 6.70 7.95 11.42
C GLU A 124 5.84 8.18 10.16
N GLY A 125 6.14 7.49 9.07
CA GLY A 125 5.36 7.54 7.84
C GLY A 125 3.92 7.09 8.05
N TYR A 126 3.72 6.00 8.78
CA TYR A 126 2.38 5.53 9.13
C TYR A 126 1.61 6.57 9.94
N THR A 127 2.21 7.12 10.99
CA THR A 127 1.59 8.16 11.82
C THR A 127 1.24 9.40 11.01
N THR A 128 2.14 9.81 10.14
CA THR A 128 1.96 10.95 9.23
C THR A 128 0.77 10.75 8.28
N ILE A 129 0.62 9.55 7.70
CA ILE A 129 -0.52 9.21 6.84
C ILE A 129 -1.84 9.27 7.60
N GLN A 130 -1.88 8.81 8.87
CA GLN A 130 -3.09 8.93 9.70
C GLN A 130 -3.49 10.40 9.91
N GLN A 131 -2.53 11.28 10.13
CA GLN A 131 -2.78 12.72 10.27
C GLN A 131 -3.29 13.34 8.95
N TYR A 132 -2.71 12.95 7.81
CA TYR A 132 -3.20 13.40 6.50
C TYR A 132 -4.59 12.88 6.20
N ASP A 133 -4.89 11.62 6.54
CA ASP A 133 -6.24 11.06 6.35
C ASP A 133 -7.28 11.90 7.08
N LYS A 134 -7.04 12.20 8.35
CA LYS A 134 -7.92 13.04 9.14
C LYS A 134 -8.09 14.42 8.52
N GLY A 135 -7.00 15.12 8.25
CA GLY A 135 -7.04 16.48 7.71
C GLY A 135 -7.70 16.57 6.34
N TYR A 136 -7.42 15.63 5.44
CA TYR A 136 -8.06 15.59 4.11
C TYR A 136 -9.52 15.18 4.18
N SER A 137 -9.90 14.30 5.10
CA SER A 137 -11.30 13.92 5.31
C SER A 137 -12.12 15.10 5.80
N GLU A 138 -11.59 15.87 6.74
CA GLU A 138 -12.21 17.11 7.23
C GLU A 138 -12.32 18.16 6.09
N TRP A 139 -11.25 18.38 5.36
CA TRP A 139 -11.20 19.36 4.27
C TRP A 139 -12.16 19.03 3.12
N LEU A 140 -12.27 17.74 2.76
CA LEU A 140 -13.13 17.27 1.68
C LEU A 140 -14.58 16.98 2.13
N GLY A 141 -14.89 17.05 3.43
CA GLY A 141 -16.21 16.73 3.97
C GLY A 141 -16.61 15.26 3.81
N ILE A 142 -15.64 14.34 3.88
CA ILE A 142 -15.86 12.89 3.70
C ILE A 142 -15.38 12.09 4.92
N ARG A 143 -15.70 10.80 4.92
CA ARG A 143 -15.25 9.90 6.00
C ARG A 143 -13.74 9.67 5.95
N GLU A 144 -13.15 9.46 7.12
CA GLU A 144 -11.82 8.88 7.24
C GLU A 144 -11.78 7.49 6.62
N SER A 145 -10.61 7.12 6.10
CA SER A 145 -10.37 5.82 5.50
C SER A 145 -10.35 4.72 6.56
N ILE A 146 -11.00 3.59 6.29
CA ILE A 146 -10.99 2.46 7.23
C ILE A 146 -9.62 1.79 7.32
N LYS A 147 -8.84 1.84 6.24
CA LYS A 147 -7.42 1.48 6.15
C LYS A 147 -6.71 2.48 5.24
N THR A 148 -5.45 2.78 5.54
CA THR A 148 -4.69 3.86 4.89
C THR A 148 -3.40 3.39 4.24
N THR A 149 -2.85 2.27 4.68
CA THR A 149 -1.55 1.74 4.26
C THR A 149 -1.63 0.27 3.90
N THR A 150 -0.71 -0.14 3.06
CA THR A 150 -0.47 -1.55 2.71
C THR A 150 0.98 -1.74 2.29
N VAL A 151 1.37 -2.99 1.98
CA VAL A 151 2.64 -3.27 1.30
C VAL A 151 2.34 -4.18 0.12
N LYS A 152 2.33 -3.59 -1.07
CA LYS A 152 2.10 -4.30 -2.32
C LYS A 152 3.38 -5.02 -2.76
N PRO A 153 3.28 -6.19 -3.44
CA PRO A 153 4.43 -6.84 -4.07
C PRO A 153 5.16 -5.96 -5.09
N SER A 154 4.41 -5.17 -5.89
CA SER A 154 4.92 -4.12 -6.79
C SER A 154 6.01 -4.55 -7.78
N GLY A 155 5.94 -5.80 -8.26
CA GLY A 155 6.97 -6.40 -9.12
C GLY A 155 7.22 -5.69 -10.46
N THR A 156 6.24 -4.94 -10.96
CA THR A 156 6.36 -4.17 -12.21
C THR A 156 6.63 -2.69 -11.94
N VAL A 157 5.84 -2.05 -11.08
CA VAL A 157 5.95 -0.60 -10.83
C VAL A 157 7.27 -0.20 -10.18
N SER A 158 7.87 -1.07 -9.38
CA SER A 158 9.20 -0.84 -8.79
C SER A 158 10.31 -0.67 -9.82
N ILE A 159 10.16 -1.27 -11.00
CA ILE A 159 11.13 -1.15 -12.10
C ILE A 159 11.25 0.30 -12.58
N LEU A 160 10.15 1.03 -12.62
CA LEU A 160 10.14 2.45 -13.03
C LEU A 160 11.06 3.31 -12.15
N ALA A 161 11.19 2.94 -10.88
CA ALA A 161 12.06 3.63 -9.94
C ALA A 161 13.44 2.97 -9.82
N GLY A 162 13.69 1.82 -10.47
CA GLY A 162 14.92 1.05 -10.30
C GLY A 162 15.10 0.49 -8.90
N GLU A 163 13.99 0.13 -8.23
CA GLU A 163 13.98 -0.33 -6.84
C GLU A 163 13.59 -1.81 -6.73
N SER A 164 13.91 -2.41 -5.58
CA SER A 164 13.39 -3.73 -5.23
C SER A 164 11.87 -3.69 -5.03
N PRO A 165 11.13 -4.76 -5.40
CA PRO A 165 9.68 -4.78 -5.33
C PRO A 165 9.18 -4.91 -3.88
N GLY A 166 8.37 -3.97 -3.42
CA GLY A 166 7.79 -3.98 -2.07
C GLY A 166 8.85 -4.19 -0.99
N VAL A 167 8.65 -5.23 -0.17
CA VAL A 167 9.58 -5.67 0.89
C VAL A 167 10.57 -6.74 0.44
N HIS A 168 10.50 -7.19 -0.81
CA HIS A 168 11.32 -8.29 -1.31
C HIS A 168 12.77 -7.86 -1.54
N TRP A 169 13.67 -8.79 -1.26
CA TRP A 169 15.05 -8.69 -1.70
C TRP A 169 15.14 -8.88 -3.21
N THR A 170 16.19 -8.34 -3.80
CA THR A 170 16.52 -8.60 -5.20
C THR A 170 16.82 -10.10 -5.37
N PRO A 171 16.07 -10.83 -6.19
CA PRO A 171 16.35 -12.23 -6.41
C PRO A 171 17.72 -12.39 -7.13
N GLY A 172 18.53 -13.34 -6.66
CA GLY A 172 19.79 -13.69 -7.32
C GLY A 172 21.04 -12.90 -6.87
N GLY A 173 20.94 -12.10 -5.80
CA GLY A 173 22.11 -11.39 -5.24
C GLY A 173 22.39 -10.05 -5.91
N GLU A 174 23.67 -9.72 -6.10
CA GLU A 174 24.14 -8.42 -6.59
C GLU A 174 23.73 -8.13 -8.05
N TYR A 175 23.59 -9.17 -8.84
CA TYR A 175 23.17 -9.08 -10.27
C TYR A 175 22.03 -10.05 -10.57
N PHE A 176 21.08 -9.61 -11.39
CA PHE A 176 20.02 -10.48 -11.90
C PHE A 176 19.62 -10.10 -13.33
N LEU A 177 19.19 -11.10 -14.09
CA LEU A 177 18.64 -10.90 -15.42
C LEU A 177 17.12 -10.84 -15.32
N ARG A 178 16.53 -9.81 -15.93
CA ARG A 178 15.09 -9.66 -16.03
C ARG A 178 14.64 -9.71 -17.49
N ALA A 179 13.75 -10.63 -17.81
CA ALA A 179 13.08 -10.65 -19.10
C ALA A 179 11.82 -9.77 -19.03
N ILE A 180 11.75 -8.75 -19.85
CA ILE A 180 10.60 -7.87 -19.98
C ILE A 180 9.93 -8.17 -21.31
N ARG A 181 8.62 -8.37 -21.30
CA ARG A 181 7.83 -8.56 -22.53
C ARG A 181 7.13 -7.27 -22.88
N PHE A 182 7.31 -6.82 -24.10
CA PHE A 182 6.60 -5.70 -24.68
C PHE A 182 5.67 -6.20 -25.79
N SER A 183 4.57 -5.51 -26.02
CA SER A 183 3.81 -5.69 -27.26
C SER A 183 4.66 -5.25 -28.46
N ASN A 184 4.45 -5.87 -29.61
CA ASN A 184 5.11 -5.43 -30.86
C ASN A 184 4.70 -4.01 -31.29
N GLU A 185 3.64 -3.48 -30.69
CA GLU A 185 3.08 -2.15 -30.96
C GLU A 185 3.51 -1.10 -29.92
N ASP A 186 4.23 -1.50 -28.86
CA ASP A 186 4.70 -0.55 -27.87
C ASP A 186 5.82 0.33 -28.46
N PRO A 187 5.69 1.65 -28.36
CA PRO A 187 6.78 2.55 -28.74
C PRO A 187 7.94 2.37 -27.75
N MET A 188 9.10 1.97 -28.25
CA MET A 188 10.36 1.91 -27.47
C MET A 188 11.07 3.25 -27.50
#